data_3f071bc08cb2b251846b0959ece176cf
#
_entry.id   3f071bc08cb2b251846b0959ece176cf
#
_cell.length_a   1.000
_cell.length_b   1.000
_cell.length_c   1.000
_cell.angle_alpha   90.00
_cell.angle_beta   90.00
_cell.angle_gamma   90.00
#
_symmetry.space_group_name_H-M   'P 1'
#
loop_
_entity.id
_entity.type
_entity.pdbx_description
1 polymer ?
#
loop_
_entity_poly.entity_id
_entity_poly.type
_entity_poly.pdbx_seq_one_letter_code
_entity_poly.pdbx_strand_id
1 'polypeptide(L)'
;RRIIDYLSMCTLTFIPTSNNGFVLTSNRDEAPGRTTLSPKMYEEQNTRLLFPKDELAGGTWIGISDKKRLICLLNGGFTAHERKDDYRMSRGIIVKDLLTAKDAVSEIGGYDFNGIEPFTIIMVDWANHLRIFELVWDEAEIHFTEKPLAPQIWSSSLLYTKEMKEKREKWFSTFLFENLKPDASDLLKFHKT
;
A
#
# COMPACT_ATOMS: atom_id res chain seq x y z
N ARG A 1 25.00 21.14 -0.96
CA ARG A 1 23.83 20.84 -0.12
C ARG A 1 22.67 20.58 -1.08
N ARG A 2 22.37 19.32 -1.39
CA ARG A 2 21.14 18.98 -2.10
C ARG A 2 19.99 19.20 -1.11
N ILE A 3 19.10 20.12 -1.43
CA ILE A 3 17.78 20.19 -0.85
C ILE A 3 17.11 18.90 -1.34
N ILE A 4 16.96 17.92 -0.45
CA ILE A 4 16.15 16.74 -0.74
C ILE A 4 14.73 17.28 -0.78
N ASP A 5 14.15 17.33 -1.97
CA ASP A 5 12.74 17.64 -2.16
C ASP A 5 11.91 16.63 -1.37
N TYR A 6 11.30 17.10 -0.28
CA TYR A 6 10.42 16.31 0.61
C TYR A 6 9.10 15.88 -0.05
N LEU A 7 8.97 16.05 -1.38
CA LEU A 7 7.69 16.06 -2.09
C LEU A 7 7.24 14.75 -2.73
N SER A 8 8.04 13.66 -2.66
CA SER A 8 7.64 12.41 -3.32
C SER A 8 8.06 11.17 -2.55
N MET A 9 7.43 10.89 -1.41
CA MET A 9 7.74 9.69 -0.64
C MET A 9 6.50 8.83 -0.47
N CYS A 10 6.62 7.50 -0.65
CA CYS A 10 5.52 6.56 -0.52
C CYS A 10 4.81 6.73 0.82
N THR A 11 3.65 7.34 0.77
CA THR A 11 2.74 7.55 1.90
C THR A 11 1.38 6.98 1.52
N LEU A 12 0.72 6.33 2.44
CA LEU A 12 -0.63 5.82 2.28
C LEU A 12 -1.48 6.32 3.43
N THR A 13 -2.68 6.83 3.13
CA THR A 13 -3.68 7.17 4.13
C THR A 13 -4.96 6.38 3.90
N PHE A 14 -5.60 5.98 4.99
CA PHE A 14 -6.93 5.36 5.00
C PHE A 14 -7.85 6.15 5.92
N ILE A 15 -9.03 6.49 5.43
CA ILE A 15 -10.09 7.14 6.20
C ILE A 15 -11.40 6.41 5.96
N PRO A 16 -12.01 5.81 6.99
CA PRO A 16 -13.35 5.24 6.88
C PRO A 16 -14.39 6.36 6.76
N THR A 17 -15.44 6.13 5.97
CA THR A 17 -16.55 7.06 5.81
C THR A 17 -17.82 6.54 6.48
N SER A 18 -18.79 7.45 6.72
CA SER A 18 -20.03 7.14 7.46
C SER A 18 -20.93 6.09 6.82
N ASN A 19 -20.72 5.75 5.54
CA ASN A 19 -21.57 4.83 4.78
C ASN A 19 -20.91 3.45 4.54
N ASN A 20 -20.16 2.93 5.50
CA ASN A 20 -19.34 1.73 5.35
C ASN A 20 -18.39 1.76 4.14
N GLY A 21 -18.05 2.96 3.70
CA GLY A 21 -17.07 3.23 2.65
C GLY A 21 -15.73 3.65 3.24
N PHE A 22 -14.80 3.96 2.37
CA PHE A 22 -13.51 4.49 2.76
C PHE A 22 -12.88 5.32 1.63
N VAL A 23 -11.92 6.14 2.00
CA VAL A 23 -10.99 6.77 1.06
C VAL A 23 -9.60 6.24 1.39
N LEU A 24 -8.92 5.70 0.39
CA LEU A 24 -7.52 5.29 0.46
C LEU A 24 -6.74 6.10 -0.57
N THR A 25 -5.70 6.78 -0.14
CA THR A 25 -4.84 7.59 -1.01
C THR A 25 -3.40 7.15 -0.83
N SER A 26 -2.67 7.00 -1.93
CA SER A 26 -1.29 6.56 -1.93
C SER A 26 -0.44 7.39 -2.89
N ASN A 27 0.73 7.81 -2.44
CA ASN A 27 1.81 8.29 -3.31
C ASN A 27 2.73 7.12 -3.64
N ARG A 28 3.14 7.02 -4.90
CA ARG A 28 4.22 6.14 -5.33
C ARG A 28 5.47 6.96 -5.54
N ASP A 29 6.54 6.58 -4.85
CA ASP A 29 7.87 7.07 -5.15
C ASP A 29 8.65 5.97 -5.89
N GLU A 30 9.15 6.31 -7.06
CA GLU A 30 9.85 5.37 -7.93
C GLU A 30 10.97 6.07 -8.68
N ALA A 31 11.98 5.29 -9.07
CA ALA A 31 13.12 5.82 -9.82
C ALA A 31 12.66 6.50 -11.12
N PRO A 32 13.22 7.66 -11.46
CA PRO A 32 12.96 8.31 -12.74
C PRO A 32 13.22 7.35 -13.92
N GLY A 33 12.27 7.26 -14.84
CA GLY A 33 12.38 6.40 -16.03
C GLY A 33 11.74 5.01 -15.90
N ARG A 34 11.19 4.64 -14.75
CA ARG A 34 10.40 3.41 -14.61
C ARG A 34 9.00 3.61 -15.15
N THR A 35 8.74 3.05 -16.33
CA THR A 35 7.47 3.22 -17.05
C THR A 35 6.33 2.49 -16.35
N THR A 36 5.23 3.22 -16.18
CA THR A 36 3.99 2.70 -15.61
C THR A 36 2.85 2.92 -16.59
N LEU A 37 2.11 1.86 -16.89
CA LEU A 37 0.86 1.96 -17.62
C LEU A 37 -0.24 2.49 -16.71
N SER A 38 -1.04 3.42 -17.23
CA SER A 38 -2.21 3.96 -16.53
C SER A 38 -3.14 2.84 -16.08
N PRO A 39 -3.94 3.05 -15.01
CA PRO A 39 -4.90 2.06 -14.54
C PRO A 39 -5.84 1.60 -15.65
N LYS A 40 -5.95 0.28 -15.83
CA LYS A 40 -6.84 -0.38 -16.78
C LYS A 40 -7.49 -1.58 -16.13
N MET A 41 -8.59 -2.03 -16.73
CA MET A 41 -9.20 -3.31 -16.38
C MET A 41 -8.40 -4.45 -16.99
N TYR A 42 -8.11 -5.44 -16.19
CA TYR A 42 -7.49 -6.71 -16.57
C TYR A 42 -8.37 -7.86 -16.07
N GLU A 43 -8.27 -9.00 -16.73
CA GLU A 43 -8.89 -10.24 -16.28
C GLU A 43 -7.78 -11.27 -16.02
N GLU A 44 -7.64 -11.70 -14.78
CA GLU A 44 -6.67 -12.69 -14.36
C GLU A 44 -7.35 -13.70 -13.44
N GLN A 45 -7.14 -15.00 -13.69
CA GLN A 45 -7.70 -16.10 -12.88
C GLN A 45 -9.23 -15.94 -12.64
N ASN A 46 -9.99 -15.61 -13.68
CA ASN A 46 -11.43 -15.34 -13.62
C ASN A 46 -11.83 -14.24 -12.62
N THR A 47 -10.95 -13.27 -12.41
CA THR A 47 -11.16 -12.11 -11.53
C THR A 47 -10.90 -10.85 -12.33
N ARG A 48 -11.82 -9.88 -12.25
CA ARG A 48 -11.61 -8.56 -12.86
C ARG A 48 -10.83 -7.67 -11.90
N LEU A 49 -9.74 -7.13 -12.39
CA LEU A 49 -8.82 -6.28 -11.66
C LEU A 49 -8.74 -4.90 -12.33
N LEU A 50 -8.68 -3.86 -11.52
CA LEU A 50 -8.33 -2.51 -11.96
C LEU A 50 -7.03 -2.10 -11.28
N PHE A 51 -5.95 -1.89 -12.06
CA PHE A 51 -4.65 -1.48 -11.52
C PHE A 51 -3.78 -0.77 -12.55
N PRO A 52 -2.86 0.11 -12.12
CA PRO A 52 -1.73 0.59 -12.92
C PRO A 52 -0.69 -0.52 -13.01
N LYS A 53 -0.11 -0.76 -14.18
CA LYS A 53 0.86 -1.85 -14.38
C LYS A 53 2.28 -1.30 -14.48
N ASP A 54 3.18 -1.87 -13.70
CA ASP A 54 4.61 -1.71 -13.91
C ASP A 54 5.03 -2.50 -15.14
N GLU A 55 5.45 -1.82 -16.20
CA GLU A 55 5.79 -2.49 -17.47
C GLU A 55 6.96 -3.45 -17.34
N LEU A 56 7.96 -3.09 -16.52
CA LEU A 56 9.17 -3.87 -16.38
C LEU A 56 8.95 -5.15 -15.57
N ALA A 57 8.28 -5.01 -14.42
CA ALA A 57 8.08 -6.10 -13.47
C ALA A 57 6.77 -6.87 -13.68
N GLY A 58 5.84 -6.36 -14.50
CA GLY A 58 4.54 -6.99 -14.77
C GLY A 58 3.54 -6.98 -13.60
N GLY A 59 3.95 -6.46 -12.44
CA GLY A 59 3.16 -6.35 -11.22
C GLY A 59 2.50 -4.98 -11.04
N THR A 60 1.97 -4.76 -9.85
CA THR A 60 1.40 -3.47 -9.45
C THR A 60 1.68 -3.18 -7.96
N TRP A 61 1.57 -1.92 -7.56
CA TRP A 61 1.66 -1.52 -6.15
C TRP A 61 0.29 -1.18 -5.55
N ILE A 62 -0.73 -1.02 -6.38
CA ILE A 62 -2.10 -0.78 -5.96
C ILE A 62 -3.07 -1.39 -6.95
N GLY A 63 -4.12 -1.99 -6.45
CA GLY A 63 -5.17 -2.54 -7.30
C GLY A 63 -6.45 -2.83 -6.53
N ILE A 64 -7.53 -2.92 -7.27
CA ILE A 64 -8.86 -3.30 -6.77
C ILE A 64 -9.38 -4.48 -7.61
N SER A 65 -10.12 -5.39 -6.98
CA SER A 65 -10.72 -6.55 -7.63
C SER A 65 -12.24 -6.62 -7.42
N ASP A 66 -12.93 -7.36 -8.30
CA ASP A 66 -14.34 -7.68 -8.14
C ASP A 66 -14.63 -8.65 -6.97
N LYS A 67 -13.57 -9.19 -6.32
CA LYS A 67 -13.66 -9.87 -5.02
C LYS A 67 -13.96 -8.91 -3.87
N LYS A 68 -14.21 -7.62 -4.16
CA LYS A 68 -14.41 -6.55 -3.17
C LYS A 68 -13.19 -6.37 -2.27
N ARG A 69 -12.04 -6.24 -2.89
CA ARG A 69 -10.75 -6.08 -2.21
C ARG A 69 -9.90 -5.03 -2.91
N LEU A 70 -9.24 -4.20 -2.10
CA LEU A 70 -8.23 -3.25 -2.52
C LEU A 70 -6.94 -3.57 -1.78
N ILE A 71 -5.83 -3.57 -2.50
CA ILE A 71 -4.50 -3.78 -1.93
C ILE A 71 -3.58 -2.66 -2.37
N CYS A 72 -2.82 -2.13 -1.42
CA CYS A 72 -1.73 -1.18 -1.68
C CYS A 72 -0.44 -1.66 -1.00
N LEU A 73 0.66 -1.60 -1.75
CA LEU A 73 1.98 -2.05 -1.34
C LEU A 73 2.89 -0.85 -1.11
N LEU A 74 3.61 -0.88 0.01
CA LEU A 74 4.69 0.02 0.35
C LEU A 74 6.01 -0.75 0.40
N ASN A 75 7.09 -0.13 -0.05
CA ASN A 75 8.43 -0.71 -0.03
C ASN A 75 8.98 -0.77 1.39
N GLY A 76 9.55 -1.93 1.76
CA GLY A 76 10.17 -2.17 3.04
C GLY A 76 9.22 -2.67 4.13
N GLY A 77 9.80 -3.36 5.11
CA GLY A 77 9.13 -3.83 6.31
C GLY A 77 9.15 -2.78 7.43
N PHE A 78 9.54 -3.18 8.65
CA PHE A 78 9.61 -2.24 9.80
C PHE A 78 10.79 -1.28 9.74
N THR A 79 11.91 -1.75 9.20
CA THR A 79 13.18 -1.01 9.12
C THR A 79 13.69 -0.94 7.69
N ALA A 80 14.58 0.00 7.43
CA ALA A 80 15.31 0.04 6.17
C ALA A 80 16.20 -1.22 6.05
N HIS A 81 16.31 -1.77 4.85
CA HIS A 81 17.17 -2.89 4.53
C HIS A 81 18.03 -2.57 3.31
N GLU A 82 19.14 -3.25 3.16
CA GLU A 82 19.94 -3.20 1.94
C GLU A 82 19.29 -4.08 0.86
N ARG A 83 19.13 -3.51 -0.33
CA ARG A 83 18.57 -4.24 -1.45
C ARG A 83 19.57 -5.29 -1.95
N LYS A 84 19.11 -6.53 -2.09
CA LYS A 84 19.85 -7.63 -2.73
C LYS A 84 19.64 -7.61 -4.25
N ASP A 85 20.57 -8.20 -4.98
CA ASP A 85 20.49 -8.32 -6.44
C ASP A 85 19.52 -9.43 -6.88
N ASP A 86 19.37 -10.47 -6.05
CA ASP A 86 18.62 -11.69 -6.35
C ASP A 86 17.39 -11.84 -5.45
N TYR A 87 16.24 -11.30 -5.87
CA TYR A 87 14.95 -11.63 -5.28
C TYR A 87 14.18 -12.58 -6.17
N ARG A 88 13.52 -13.58 -5.58
CA ARG A 88 12.78 -14.62 -6.30
C ARG A 88 11.71 -14.07 -7.23
N MET A 89 11.03 -13.00 -6.82
CA MET A 89 9.98 -12.35 -7.59
C MET A 89 9.74 -10.91 -7.15
N SER A 90 9.10 -10.14 -8.02
CA SER A 90 8.66 -8.79 -7.69
C SER A 90 7.53 -8.80 -6.67
N ARG A 91 7.62 -7.93 -5.64
CA ARG A 91 6.55 -7.70 -4.65
C ARG A 91 5.19 -7.39 -5.27
N GLY A 92 5.18 -6.72 -6.42
CA GLY A 92 3.95 -6.39 -7.14
C GLY A 92 3.18 -7.59 -7.70
N ILE A 93 3.81 -8.76 -7.79
CA ILE A 93 3.11 -10.01 -8.15
C ILE A 93 2.26 -10.47 -6.98
N ILE A 94 2.75 -10.36 -5.73
CA ILE A 94 1.98 -10.70 -4.52
C ILE A 94 0.68 -9.91 -4.45
N VAL A 95 0.73 -8.62 -4.81
CA VAL A 95 -0.49 -7.78 -4.86
C VAL A 95 -1.54 -8.40 -5.78
N LYS A 96 -1.14 -8.88 -6.96
CA LYS A 96 -2.03 -9.51 -7.94
C LYS A 96 -2.55 -10.88 -7.44
N ASP A 97 -1.67 -11.70 -6.88
CA ASP A 97 -2.03 -13.01 -6.32
C ASP A 97 -3.07 -12.85 -5.20
N LEU A 98 -2.86 -11.94 -4.27
CA LEU A 98 -3.81 -11.66 -3.21
C LEU A 98 -5.11 -11.00 -3.70
N LEU A 99 -5.08 -10.19 -4.77
CA LEU A 99 -6.28 -9.61 -5.38
C LEU A 99 -7.16 -10.67 -6.04
N THR A 100 -6.55 -11.71 -6.63
CA THR A 100 -7.26 -12.80 -7.31
C THR A 100 -7.67 -13.93 -6.38
N ALA A 101 -7.02 -14.06 -5.21
CA ALA A 101 -7.29 -15.11 -4.23
C ALA A 101 -8.77 -15.15 -3.82
N LYS A 102 -9.34 -16.35 -3.70
CA LYS A 102 -10.71 -16.53 -3.21
C LYS A 102 -10.86 -15.99 -1.78
N ASP A 103 -9.91 -16.31 -0.94
CA ASP A 103 -9.77 -15.83 0.44
C ASP A 103 -8.32 -15.39 0.67
N ALA A 104 -8.08 -14.07 0.65
CA ALA A 104 -6.72 -13.55 0.79
C ALA A 104 -6.15 -13.74 2.20
N VAL A 105 -6.99 -13.78 3.24
CA VAL A 105 -6.51 -14.01 4.61
C VAL A 105 -5.95 -15.43 4.73
N SER A 106 -6.67 -16.41 4.21
CA SER A 106 -6.19 -17.81 4.15
C SER A 106 -4.99 -17.96 3.25
N GLU A 107 -4.96 -17.26 2.11
CA GLU A 107 -3.84 -17.29 1.15
C GLU A 107 -2.54 -16.79 1.79
N ILE A 108 -2.58 -15.70 2.55
CA ILE A 108 -1.42 -15.15 3.26
C ILE A 108 -0.81 -16.20 4.20
N GLY A 109 -1.63 -16.99 4.88
CA GLY A 109 -1.16 -18.02 5.82
C GLY A 109 -0.37 -19.17 5.16
N GLY A 110 -0.58 -19.42 3.87
CA GLY A 110 0.10 -20.45 3.09
C GLY A 110 1.10 -19.93 2.06
N TYR A 111 1.21 -18.60 1.90
CA TYR A 111 2.04 -18.00 0.88
C TYR A 111 3.54 -18.11 1.22
N ASP A 112 4.35 -18.51 0.24
CA ASP A 112 5.80 -18.55 0.41
C ASP A 112 6.42 -17.16 0.15
N PHE A 113 6.83 -16.48 1.21
CA PHE A 113 7.49 -15.18 1.14
C PHE A 113 9.03 -15.26 1.06
N ASN A 114 9.63 -16.46 1.17
CA ASN A 114 11.08 -16.59 1.12
C ASN A 114 11.67 -16.04 -0.18
N GLY A 115 12.77 -15.33 -0.07
CA GLY A 115 13.46 -14.72 -1.21
C GLY A 115 12.72 -13.56 -1.85
N ILE A 116 11.78 -12.96 -1.15
CA ILE A 116 11.09 -11.73 -1.57
C ILE A 116 11.63 -10.54 -0.78
N GLU A 117 11.84 -9.42 -1.45
CA GLU A 117 12.26 -8.18 -0.83
C GLU A 117 11.23 -7.71 0.22
N PRO A 118 11.65 -7.23 1.42
CA PRO A 118 10.74 -6.75 2.46
C PRO A 118 9.71 -5.73 1.96
N PHE A 119 8.49 -5.83 2.48
CA PHE A 119 7.37 -4.97 2.09
C PHE A 119 6.33 -4.82 3.20
N THR A 120 5.49 -3.81 3.04
CA THR A 120 4.24 -3.65 3.78
C THR A 120 3.08 -3.61 2.80
N ILE A 121 2.06 -4.43 3.01
CA ILE A 121 0.80 -4.41 2.28
C ILE A 121 -0.32 -3.95 3.21
N ILE A 122 -1.10 -2.99 2.74
CA ILE A 122 -2.39 -2.63 3.34
C ILE A 122 -3.49 -3.20 2.45
N MET A 123 -4.31 -4.05 3.04
CA MET A 123 -5.43 -4.70 2.37
C MET A 123 -6.74 -4.24 3.00
N VAL A 124 -7.64 -3.72 2.17
CA VAL A 124 -9.02 -3.40 2.53
C VAL A 124 -9.92 -4.44 1.87
N ASP A 125 -10.72 -5.14 2.66
CA ASP A 125 -11.66 -6.15 2.18
C ASP A 125 -13.08 -5.79 2.67
N TRP A 126 -14.05 -5.83 1.76
CA TRP A 126 -15.47 -5.56 2.06
C TRP A 126 -16.40 -6.61 1.47
N ALA A 127 -15.90 -7.83 1.27
CA ALA A 127 -16.71 -8.93 0.74
C ALA A 127 -17.93 -9.25 1.65
N ASN A 128 -17.74 -9.24 2.95
CA ASN A 128 -18.77 -9.43 3.96
C ASN A 128 -19.07 -8.13 4.72
N HIS A 129 -18.05 -7.55 5.33
CA HIS A 129 -18.07 -6.26 6.02
C HIS A 129 -16.71 -5.59 5.82
N LEU A 130 -16.67 -4.27 6.00
CA LEU A 130 -15.44 -3.51 5.81
C LEU A 130 -14.41 -3.90 6.88
N ARG A 131 -13.23 -4.32 6.43
CA ARG A 131 -12.06 -4.67 7.26
C ARG A 131 -10.80 -4.12 6.62
N ILE A 132 -9.83 -3.80 7.44
CA ILE A 132 -8.51 -3.36 6.98
C ILE A 132 -7.43 -4.18 7.68
N PHE A 133 -6.43 -4.60 6.92
CA PHE A 133 -5.34 -5.44 7.39
C PHE A 133 -4.00 -4.83 7.01
N GLU A 134 -3.02 -5.05 7.86
CA GLU A 134 -1.62 -4.78 7.60
C GLU A 134 -0.86 -6.11 7.56
N LEU A 135 -0.16 -6.34 6.46
CA LEU A 135 0.78 -7.44 6.28
C LEU A 135 2.17 -6.86 6.11
N VAL A 136 3.09 -7.19 7.01
CA VAL A 136 4.50 -6.84 6.90
C VAL A 136 5.31 -8.10 6.71
N TRP A 137 6.13 -8.14 5.68
CA TRP A 137 7.19 -9.11 5.48
C TRP A 137 8.53 -8.43 5.77
N ASP A 138 9.26 -8.91 6.76
CA ASP A 138 10.52 -8.30 7.21
C ASP A 138 11.78 -9.07 6.77
N GLU A 139 11.60 -10.05 5.88
CA GLU A 139 12.59 -11.01 5.36
C GLU A 139 12.84 -12.22 6.26
N ALA A 140 12.31 -12.25 7.47
CA ALA A 140 12.41 -13.37 8.41
C ALA A 140 11.04 -14.01 8.68
N GLU A 141 10.03 -13.18 8.95
CA GLU A 141 8.68 -13.64 9.27
C GLU A 141 7.60 -12.68 8.77
N ILE A 142 6.38 -13.17 8.72
CA ILE A 142 5.19 -12.38 8.39
C ILE A 142 4.54 -11.85 9.67
N HIS A 143 4.14 -10.58 9.62
CA HIS A 143 3.35 -9.94 10.66
C HIS A 143 2.02 -9.53 10.04
N PHE A 144 0.96 -10.25 10.36
CA PHE A 144 -0.37 -10.01 9.79
C PHE A 144 -1.35 -9.61 10.88
N THR A 145 -1.92 -8.42 10.75
CA THR A 145 -2.76 -7.82 11.79
C THR A 145 -3.99 -7.15 11.18
N GLU A 146 -5.16 -7.43 11.72
CA GLU A 146 -6.35 -6.63 11.46
C GLU A 146 -6.25 -5.31 12.21
N LYS A 147 -6.43 -4.21 11.50
CA LYS A 147 -6.33 -2.84 12.04
C LYS A 147 -7.73 -2.29 12.36
N PRO A 148 -7.83 -1.39 13.33
CA PRO A 148 -9.11 -0.74 13.62
C PRO A 148 -9.58 0.11 12.43
N LEU A 149 -10.91 0.18 12.22
CA LEU A 149 -11.53 1.05 11.22
C LEU A 149 -11.51 2.50 11.70
N ALA A 150 -10.34 3.11 11.65
CA ALA A 150 -10.07 4.49 12.05
C ALA A 150 -9.14 5.14 11.01
N PRO A 151 -9.04 6.48 10.97
CA PRO A 151 -8.05 7.15 10.14
C PRO A 151 -6.64 6.68 10.47
N GLN A 152 -5.87 6.30 9.46
CA GLN A 152 -4.51 5.77 9.60
C GLN A 152 -3.60 6.28 8.49
N ILE A 153 -2.31 6.34 8.78
CA ILE A 153 -1.25 6.70 7.84
C ILE A 153 -0.10 5.71 7.94
N TRP A 154 0.46 5.33 6.80
CA TRP A 154 1.66 4.50 6.66
C TRP A 154 2.68 5.20 5.77
N SER A 155 3.95 4.93 6.02
CA SER A 155 5.06 5.44 5.25
C SER A 155 6.08 4.34 5.00
N SER A 156 6.67 4.34 3.80
CA SER A 156 7.70 3.37 3.43
C SER A 156 8.90 3.41 4.39
N SER A 157 9.35 2.26 4.87
CA SER A 157 10.49 2.17 5.79
C SER A 157 11.85 2.39 5.11
N LEU A 158 11.94 2.22 3.78
CA LEU A 158 13.18 2.45 3.04
C LEU A 158 13.53 3.92 2.89
N LEU A 159 12.52 4.78 2.86
CA LEU A 159 12.67 6.19 2.54
C LEU A 159 12.54 7.11 3.76
N TYR A 160 11.97 6.60 4.86
CA TYR A 160 11.68 7.40 6.04
C TYR A 160 12.51 6.99 7.25
N THR A 161 13.21 7.96 7.83
CA THR A 161 13.72 7.84 9.20
C THR A 161 12.56 7.83 10.18
N LYS A 162 12.81 7.37 11.42
CA LYS A 162 11.82 7.40 12.50
C LYS A 162 11.24 8.81 12.70
N GLU A 163 12.11 9.83 12.71
CA GLU A 163 11.71 11.23 12.86
C GLU A 163 10.78 11.72 11.73
N MET A 164 11.04 11.28 10.51
CA MET A 164 10.19 11.63 9.35
C MET A 164 8.82 10.98 9.46
N LYS A 165 8.74 9.73 9.90
CA LYS A 165 7.46 9.04 10.15
C LYS A 165 6.66 9.76 11.23
N GLU A 166 7.28 10.10 12.36
CA GLU A 166 6.66 10.85 13.46
C GLU A 166 6.15 12.24 13.00
N LYS A 167 6.90 12.95 12.15
CA LYS A 167 6.44 14.21 11.56
C LYS A 167 5.19 14.02 10.68
N ARG A 168 5.17 12.97 9.85
CA ARG A 168 4.02 12.65 9.00
C ARG A 168 2.78 12.28 9.82
N GLU A 169 2.94 11.48 10.85
CA GLU A 169 1.87 11.15 11.78
C GLU A 169 1.31 12.40 12.48
N LYS A 170 2.19 13.31 12.91
CA LYS A 170 1.77 14.59 13.50
C LYS A 170 1.05 15.47 12.49
N TRP A 171 1.52 15.57 11.25
CA TRP A 171 0.83 16.33 10.20
C TRP A 171 -0.54 15.73 9.91
N PHE A 172 -0.63 14.42 9.82
CA PHE A 172 -1.91 13.75 9.59
C PHE A 172 -2.88 13.98 10.74
N SER A 173 -2.41 13.93 11.98
CA SER A 173 -3.22 14.24 13.17
C SER A 173 -3.73 15.69 13.15
N THR A 174 -2.88 16.66 12.78
CA THR A 174 -3.26 18.06 12.62
C THR A 174 -4.28 18.22 11.50
N PHE A 175 -4.03 17.59 10.34
CA PHE A 175 -4.97 17.62 9.22
C PHE A 175 -6.35 17.08 9.60
N LEU A 176 -6.43 15.98 10.36
CA LEU A 176 -7.69 15.42 10.83
C LEU A 176 -8.40 16.32 11.84
N PHE A 177 -7.65 17.03 12.68
CA PHE A 177 -8.21 18.00 13.62
C PHE A 177 -8.83 19.21 12.89
N GLU A 178 -8.16 19.69 11.86
CA GLU A 178 -8.63 20.83 11.04
C GLU A 178 -9.76 20.45 10.07
N ASN A 179 -9.84 19.16 9.69
CA ASN A 179 -10.81 18.63 8.72
C ASN A 179 -11.56 17.44 9.32
N LEU A 180 -12.66 17.70 10.03
CA LEU A 180 -13.40 16.65 10.75
C LEU A 180 -14.02 15.56 9.85
N LYS A 181 -14.26 15.86 8.57
CA LYS A 181 -14.81 14.94 7.57
C LYS A 181 -14.10 15.17 6.22
N PRO A 182 -12.80 14.86 6.13
CA PRO A 182 -12.06 15.10 4.90
C PRO A 182 -12.60 14.23 3.77
N ASP A 183 -12.74 14.82 2.61
CA ASP A 183 -13.08 14.11 1.37
C ASP A 183 -11.83 13.70 0.59
N ALA A 184 -12.02 13.04 -0.55
CA ALA A 184 -10.92 12.60 -1.41
C ALA A 184 -10.07 13.78 -1.93
N SER A 185 -10.67 14.95 -2.17
CA SER A 185 -9.96 16.15 -2.62
C SER A 185 -9.03 16.70 -1.54
N ASP A 186 -9.49 16.69 -0.30
CA ASP A 186 -8.70 17.15 0.86
C ASP A 186 -7.50 16.24 1.09
N LEU A 187 -7.71 14.92 0.98
CA LEU A 187 -6.62 13.94 1.07
C LEU A 187 -5.62 14.08 -0.07
N LEU A 188 -6.07 14.32 -1.30
CA LEU A 188 -5.16 14.58 -2.43
C LEU A 188 -4.32 15.84 -2.22
N LYS A 189 -4.87 16.88 -1.58
CA LYS A 189 -4.10 18.09 -1.18
C LYS A 189 -3.07 17.72 -0.12
N PHE A 190 -3.49 17.01 0.95
CA PHE A 190 -2.58 16.54 2.01
C PHE A 190 -1.40 15.74 1.45
N HIS A 191 -1.64 14.84 0.48
CA HIS A 191 -0.60 14.03 -0.15
C HIS A 191 0.34 14.82 -1.10
N LYS A 192 0.01 16.06 -1.43
CA LYS A 192 0.85 16.96 -2.24
C LYS A 192 1.73 17.91 -1.40
N THR A 193 1.51 17.95 -0.08
CA THR A 193 2.30 18.75 0.87
C THR A 193 3.39 17.90 1.52
#